data_330fb9808e81354af90673eba41cef2b
#
_entry.id   330fb9808e81354af90673eba41cef2b
#
_cell.length_a   1.000
_cell.length_b   1.000
_cell.length_c   1.000
_cell.angle_alpha   90.00
_cell.angle_beta   90.00
_cell.angle_gamma   90.00
#
_symmetry.space_group_name_H-M   'P 1'
#
loop_
_entity.id
_entity.type
_entity.pdbx_description
1 polymer ?
#
loop_
_entity_poly.entity_id
_entity_poly.type
_entity_poly.pdbx_seq_one_letter_code
_entity_poly.pdbx_strand_id
1 'polypeptide(L)'
;MLNNVPEKVNDALQKFILGINSILEKRVKKIILYGSYARGDYNNSSDIDIMILTDLNDDEIDEYRRKISYLAYDIEEENDFNIMISPLIKNIDKFNYWLDALPFYMNVKKEGVVLSES
;
A
#
# COMPACT_ATOMS: atom_id res chain seq x y z
N MET A 1 -2.85 12.85 8.31
CA MET A 1 -2.34 12.34 7.02
C MET A 1 -3.30 12.64 5.88
N LEU A 2 -4.46 11.98 5.82
CA LEU A 2 -5.47 12.28 4.81
C LEU A 2 -6.67 12.99 5.46
N ASN A 3 -7.22 14.01 4.78
CA ASN A 3 -8.26 14.83 5.39
C ASN A 3 -9.68 14.25 5.22
N ASN A 4 -9.88 13.36 4.24
CA ASN A 4 -11.21 12.91 3.84
C ASN A 4 -11.47 11.44 4.16
N VAL A 5 -10.70 10.86 5.09
CA VAL A 5 -10.91 9.47 5.50
C VAL A 5 -11.10 9.41 7.01
N PRO A 6 -11.77 8.35 7.52
CA PRO A 6 -11.94 8.19 8.97
C PRO A 6 -10.60 8.15 9.70
N GLU A 7 -10.59 8.65 10.93
CA GLU A 7 -9.38 8.69 11.75
C GLU A 7 -8.75 7.29 11.92
N LYS A 8 -9.59 6.27 12.10
CA LYS A 8 -9.09 4.89 12.24
C LYS A 8 -8.35 4.41 11.00
N VAL A 9 -8.73 4.88 9.81
CA VAL A 9 -8.04 4.56 8.56
C VAL A 9 -6.68 5.24 8.52
N ASN A 10 -6.60 6.51 8.90
CA ASN A 10 -5.32 7.23 8.99
C ASN A 10 -4.38 6.56 10.00
N ASP A 11 -4.90 6.16 11.15
CA ASP A 11 -4.10 5.49 12.18
C ASP A 11 -3.55 4.16 11.66
N ALA A 12 -4.38 3.39 10.96
CA ALA A 12 -3.95 2.13 10.35
C ALA A 12 -2.90 2.36 9.28
N LEU A 13 -3.08 3.38 8.45
CA LEU A 13 -2.09 3.73 7.42
C LEU A 13 -0.75 4.11 8.02
N GLN A 14 -0.73 4.92 9.07
CA GLN A 14 0.50 5.31 9.74
C GLN A 14 1.23 4.09 10.31
N LYS A 15 0.51 3.21 10.98
CA LYS A 15 1.09 1.97 11.53
C LYS A 15 1.65 1.09 10.42
N PHE A 16 0.91 0.97 9.32
CA PHE A 16 1.35 0.15 8.20
C PHE A 16 2.62 0.71 7.56
N ILE A 17 2.67 2.02 7.33
CA ILE A 17 3.84 2.68 6.75
C ILE A 17 5.07 2.50 7.65
N LEU A 18 4.90 2.71 8.97
CA LEU A 18 6.00 2.50 9.92
C LEU A 18 6.49 1.06 9.90
N GLY A 19 5.57 0.10 9.85
CA GLY A 19 5.92 -1.32 9.76
C GLY A 19 6.64 -1.67 8.47
N ILE A 20 6.18 -1.16 7.33
CA ILE A 20 6.84 -1.37 6.04
C ILE A 20 8.25 -0.81 6.05
N ASN A 21 8.44 0.40 6.57
CA ASN A 21 9.77 1.02 6.65
C ASN A 21 10.70 0.21 7.57
N SER A 22 10.16 -0.38 8.63
CA SER A 22 10.93 -1.24 9.53
C SER A 22 11.34 -2.56 8.85
N ILE A 23 10.44 -3.15 8.06
CA ILE A 23 10.68 -4.44 7.40
C ILE A 23 11.63 -4.29 6.21
N LEU A 24 11.38 -3.30 5.35
CA LEU A 24 12.08 -3.13 4.08
C LEU A 24 13.23 -2.13 4.13
N GLU A 25 13.23 -1.24 5.11
CA GLU A 25 14.26 -0.22 5.29
C GLU A 25 14.48 0.58 3.99
N LYS A 26 15.71 0.61 3.49
CA LYS A 26 16.06 1.37 2.28
C LYS A 26 15.53 0.76 0.99
N ARG A 27 15.01 -0.46 1.06
CA ARG A 27 14.53 -1.15 -0.14
C ARG A 27 13.17 -0.63 -0.61
N VAL A 28 12.38 0.03 0.24
CA VAL A 28 11.12 0.66 -0.17
C VAL A 28 11.41 2.02 -0.81
N LYS A 29 10.81 2.26 -1.99
CA LYS A 29 11.04 3.49 -2.74
C LYS A 29 9.82 4.40 -2.76
N LYS A 30 8.62 3.83 -2.78
CA LYS A 30 7.40 4.61 -2.82
C LYS A 30 6.26 3.77 -2.27
N ILE A 31 5.38 4.40 -1.51
CA ILE A 31 4.13 3.78 -1.02
C ILE A 31 2.98 4.63 -1.53
N ILE A 32 2.04 3.99 -2.23
CA ILE A 32 0.92 4.68 -2.90
C ILE A 32 -0.39 4.10 -2.39
N LEU A 33 -1.27 4.99 -1.92
CA LEU A 33 -2.67 4.64 -1.67
C LEU A 33 -3.42 4.78 -2.99
N TYR A 34 -4.15 3.75 -3.38
CA TYR A 34 -5.00 3.80 -4.57
C TYR A 34 -6.37 3.22 -4.25
N GLY A 35 -7.23 3.12 -5.26
CA GLY A 35 -8.57 2.58 -5.05
C GLY A 35 -9.52 3.57 -4.41
N SER A 36 -10.58 3.07 -3.77
CA SER A 36 -11.70 3.88 -3.32
C SER A 36 -11.32 4.92 -2.26
N TYR A 37 -10.41 4.59 -1.35
CA TYR A 37 -9.96 5.57 -0.35
C TYR A 37 -9.16 6.72 -0.97
N ALA A 38 -8.43 6.45 -2.05
CA ALA A 38 -7.71 7.50 -2.77
C ALA A 38 -8.66 8.37 -3.59
N ARG A 39 -9.69 7.76 -4.20
CA ARG A 39 -10.68 8.49 -5.00
C ARG A 39 -11.70 9.25 -4.17
N GLY A 40 -11.94 8.81 -2.93
CA GLY A 40 -12.96 9.40 -2.06
C GLY A 40 -14.34 8.78 -2.17
N ASP A 41 -14.49 7.70 -2.94
CA ASP A 41 -15.78 7.01 -3.15
C ASP A 41 -15.88 5.73 -2.32
N TYR A 42 -15.14 5.64 -1.23
CA TYR A 42 -15.13 4.48 -0.34
C TYR A 42 -16.45 4.33 0.42
N ASN A 43 -16.68 3.12 0.93
CA ASN A 43 -17.77 2.80 1.85
C ASN A 43 -17.23 1.89 2.97
N ASN A 44 -18.12 1.43 3.86
CA ASN A 44 -17.72 0.61 5.01
C ASN A 44 -17.13 -0.75 4.64
N SER A 45 -17.34 -1.20 3.40
CA SER A 45 -16.79 -2.47 2.91
C SER A 45 -15.52 -2.32 2.07
N SER A 46 -15.03 -1.09 1.91
CA SER A 46 -13.85 -0.82 1.10
C SER A 46 -12.58 -1.32 1.78
N ASP A 47 -11.69 -1.93 1.01
CA ASP A 47 -10.34 -2.26 1.46
C ASP A 47 -9.44 -1.05 1.28
N ILE A 48 -8.38 -0.98 2.10
CA ILE A 48 -7.33 0.03 1.95
C ILE A 48 -6.31 -0.55 0.97
N ASP A 49 -6.33 -0.07 -0.26
CA ASP A 49 -5.45 -0.57 -1.33
C ASP A 49 -4.13 0.19 -1.31
N ILE A 50 -3.03 -0.51 -1.04
CA ILE A 50 -1.71 0.09 -0.91
C ILE A 50 -0.73 -0.62 -1.84
N MET A 51 -0.06 0.16 -2.70
CA MET A 51 1.03 -0.36 -3.52
C MET A 51 2.36 0.03 -2.91
N ILE A 52 3.23 -0.96 -2.73
CA ILE A 52 4.57 -0.79 -2.18
C ILE A 52 5.56 -1.01 -3.32
N LEU A 53 6.19 0.07 -3.78
CA LEU A 53 7.19 0.01 -4.85
C LEU A 53 8.58 -0.07 -4.23
N THR A 54 9.34 -1.06 -4.67
CA THR A 54 10.62 -1.44 -4.07
C THR A 54 11.68 -1.64 -5.13
N ASP A 55 12.94 -1.76 -4.70
CA ASP A 55 14.02 -2.23 -5.57
C ASP A 55 14.27 -3.74 -5.44
N LEU A 56 13.30 -4.46 -4.86
CA LEU A 56 13.39 -5.91 -4.69
C LEU A 56 13.18 -6.64 -6.02
N ASN A 57 13.91 -7.74 -6.24
CA ASN A 57 13.63 -8.65 -7.35
C ASN A 57 12.45 -9.58 -6.99
N ASP A 58 12.03 -10.41 -7.94
CA ASP A 58 10.85 -11.27 -7.74
C ASP A 58 11.00 -12.25 -6.58
N ASP A 59 12.18 -12.85 -6.42
CA ASP A 59 12.44 -13.80 -5.33
C ASP A 59 12.39 -13.10 -3.97
N GLU A 60 12.97 -11.90 -3.90
CA GLU A 60 12.93 -11.10 -2.67
C GLU A 60 11.50 -10.66 -2.34
N ILE A 61 10.72 -10.28 -3.35
CA ILE A 61 9.30 -9.93 -3.15
C ILE A 61 8.54 -11.10 -2.53
N ASP A 62 8.75 -12.32 -3.06
CA ASP A 62 8.11 -13.51 -2.51
C ASP A 62 8.49 -13.74 -1.05
N GLU A 63 9.76 -13.49 -0.71
CA GLU A 63 10.26 -13.63 0.65
C GLU A 63 9.58 -12.64 1.62
N TYR A 64 9.44 -11.38 1.21
CA TYR A 64 8.86 -10.35 2.08
C TYR A 64 7.34 -10.34 2.10
N ARG A 65 6.69 -10.92 1.10
CA ARG A 65 5.22 -10.90 0.99
C ARG A 65 4.55 -11.41 2.26
N ARG A 66 5.07 -12.49 2.85
CA ARG A 66 4.50 -13.07 4.07
C ARG A 66 4.60 -12.11 5.25
N LYS A 67 5.77 -11.50 5.44
CA LYS A 67 5.99 -10.55 6.54
C LYS A 67 5.04 -9.38 6.46
N ILE A 68 4.82 -8.87 5.24
CA ILE A 68 3.93 -7.73 5.01
C ILE A 68 2.48 -8.14 5.23
N SER A 69 2.11 -9.35 4.83
CA SER A 69 0.76 -9.89 5.10
C SER A 69 0.49 -10.02 6.60
N TYR A 70 1.49 -10.45 7.37
CA TYR A 70 1.34 -10.53 8.83
C TYR A 70 1.20 -9.15 9.45
N LEU A 71 1.95 -8.17 8.97
CA LEU A 71 1.81 -6.78 9.43
C LEU A 71 0.39 -6.27 9.18
N ALA A 72 -0.13 -6.49 7.98
CA ALA A 72 -1.50 -6.09 7.64
C ALA A 72 -2.52 -6.78 8.57
N TYR A 73 -2.34 -8.08 8.77
CA TYR A 73 -3.23 -8.86 9.65
C TYR A 73 -3.23 -8.32 11.08
N ASP A 74 -2.06 -8.01 11.62
CA ASP A 74 -1.95 -7.49 12.99
C ASP A 74 -2.72 -6.18 13.14
N ILE A 75 -2.66 -5.30 12.15
CA ILE A 75 -3.40 -4.04 12.17
C ILE A 75 -4.89 -4.29 12.03
N GLU A 76 -5.29 -5.22 11.17
CA GLU A 76 -6.69 -5.60 11.00
C GLU A 76 -7.26 -6.14 12.32
N GLU A 77 -6.51 -7.00 13.01
CA GLU A 77 -6.92 -7.58 14.28
C GLU A 77 -7.08 -6.51 15.36
N GLU A 78 -6.17 -5.54 15.44
CA GLU A 78 -6.26 -4.43 16.38
C GLU A 78 -7.52 -3.60 16.19
N ASN A 79 -8.10 -3.63 14.99
CA ASN A 79 -9.30 -2.90 14.62
C ASN A 79 -10.53 -3.80 14.54
N ASP A 80 -10.50 -4.97 15.19
CA ASP A 80 -11.60 -5.94 15.21
C ASP A 80 -12.07 -6.30 13.79
N PHE A 81 -11.13 -6.29 12.83
CA PHE A 81 -11.40 -6.57 11.41
C PHE A 81 -12.42 -5.64 10.76
N ASN A 82 -12.59 -4.43 11.32
CA ASN A 82 -13.39 -3.37 10.71
C ASN A 82 -12.62 -2.60 9.65
N ILE A 83 -11.32 -2.84 9.55
CA ILE A 83 -10.43 -2.28 8.54
C ILE A 83 -9.72 -3.45 7.87
N MET A 84 -9.72 -3.47 6.54
CA MET A 84 -8.99 -4.47 5.76
C MET A 84 -7.95 -3.76 4.91
N ILE A 85 -6.73 -4.31 4.89
CA ILE A 85 -5.61 -3.76 4.13
C ILE A 85 -5.26 -4.73 3.01
N SER A 86 -5.18 -4.23 1.80
CA SER A 86 -4.81 -5.01 0.63
C SER A 86 -3.48 -4.50 0.07
N PRO A 87 -2.35 -5.05 0.55
CA PRO A 87 -1.03 -4.60 0.09
C PRO A 87 -0.61 -5.32 -1.18
N LEU A 88 0.05 -4.60 -2.07
CA LEU A 88 0.58 -5.14 -3.31
C LEU A 88 2.02 -4.66 -3.46
N ILE A 89 2.98 -5.61 -3.44
CA ILE A 89 4.41 -5.30 -3.55
C ILE A 89 4.85 -5.48 -4.98
N LYS A 90 5.53 -4.47 -5.54
CA LYS A 90 6.06 -4.52 -6.90
C LYS A 90 7.47 -3.95 -6.95
N ASN A 91 8.21 -4.37 -7.97
CA ASN A 91 9.49 -3.74 -8.29
C ASN A 91 9.22 -2.41 -9.01
N ILE A 92 9.88 -1.33 -8.57
CA ILE A 92 9.62 0.01 -9.11
C ILE A 92 10.01 0.14 -10.58
N ASP A 93 11.09 -0.51 -11.00
CA ASP A 93 11.53 -0.43 -12.40
C ASP A 93 10.55 -1.15 -13.32
N LYS A 94 10.02 -2.29 -12.89
CA LYS A 94 8.99 -3.01 -13.65
C LYS A 94 7.70 -2.22 -13.70
N PHE A 95 7.30 -1.60 -12.58
CA PHE A 95 6.12 -0.74 -12.56
C PHE A 95 6.26 0.39 -13.59
N ASN A 96 7.39 1.07 -13.59
CA ASN A 96 7.65 2.18 -14.52
C ASN A 96 7.72 1.71 -15.97
N TYR A 97 8.30 0.54 -16.21
CA TYR A 97 8.41 -0.03 -17.54
C TYR A 97 7.04 -0.31 -18.16
N TRP A 98 6.11 -0.87 -17.38
CA TRP A 98 4.79 -1.26 -17.86
C TRP A 98 3.72 -0.19 -17.65
N LEU A 99 4.09 0.96 -17.10
CA LEU A 99 3.16 1.99 -16.67
C LEU A 99 2.24 2.47 -17.80
N ASP A 100 2.78 2.64 -19.00
CA ASP A 100 2.02 3.16 -20.13
C ASP A 100 1.27 2.05 -20.90
N ALA A 101 1.49 0.79 -20.55
CA ALA A 101 0.90 -0.35 -21.25
C ALA A 101 -0.19 -1.06 -20.45
N LEU A 102 -0.13 -1.00 -19.10
CA LEU A 102 -1.08 -1.72 -18.26
C LEU A 102 -2.07 -0.75 -17.62
N PRO A 103 -3.37 -0.89 -17.95
CA PRO A 103 -4.40 0.02 -17.42
C PRO A 103 -4.42 0.10 -15.91
N PHE A 104 -4.17 -1.00 -15.21
CA PHE A 104 -4.11 -1.01 -13.74
C PHE A 104 -3.03 -0.05 -13.22
N TYR A 105 -1.82 -0.11 -13.79
CA TYR A 105 -0.72 0.77 -13.35
C TYR A 105 -0.99 2.22 -13.71
N MET A 106 -1.60 2.45 -14.87
CA MET A 106 -2.00 3.80 -15.30
C MET A 106 -2.98 4.40 -14.28
N ASN A 107 -3.95 3.60 -13.84
CA ASN A 107 -4.93 4.04 -12.85
C ASN A 107 -4.29 4.31 -11.49
N VAL A 108 -3.36 3.46 -11.06
CA VAL A 108 -2.63 3.68 -9.80
C VAL A 108 -1.89 5.01 -9.84
N LYS A 109 -1.21 5.31 -10.94
CA LYS A 109 -0.49 6.59 -11.07
C LYS A 109 -1.44 7.78 -11.11
N LYS A 110 -2.54 7.67 -11.84
CA LYS A 110 -3.49 8.76 -12.02
C LYS A 110 -4.27 9.08 -10.76
N GLU A 111 -4.76 8.05 -10.07
CA GLU A 111 -5.63 8.20 -8.90
C GLU A 111 -4.89 8.16 -7.57
N GLY A 112 -3.69 7.60 -7.58
CA GLY A 112 -2.96 7.30 -6.35
C GLY A 112 -2.50 8.53 -5.59
N VAL A 113 -2.45 8.37 -4.27
CA VAL A 113 -1.88 9.36 -3.36
C VAL A 113 -0.56 8.80 -2.84
N VAL A 114 0.54 9.50 -3.09
CA VAL A 114 1.85 9.08 -2.60
C VAL A 114 1.90 9.34 -1.10
N LEU A 115 2.02 8.26 -0.32
CA LEU A 115 2.08 8.34 1.15
C LEU A 115 3.51 8.48 1.65
N SER A 116 4.47 7.91 0.91
CA SER A 116 5.88 7.94 1.28
C SER A 116 6.71 7.78 0.01
N GLU A 117 7.85 8.47 -0.03
CA GLU A 117 8.75 8.44 -1.19
C GLU A 117 10.18 8.68 -0.72
N SER A 118 11.15 7.92 -1.24
CA SER A 118 12.55 8.13 -0.91
C SER A 118 13.41 8.38 -2.13
#